data_e1b5be953e31711a8005ac41665d4a05
#
_entry.id   e1b5be953e31711a8005ac41665d4a05
#
_cell.length_a   1.000
_cell.length_b   1.000
_cell.length_c   1.000
_cell.angle_alpha   90.00
_cell.angle_beta   90.00
_cell.angle_gamma   90.00
#
_symmetry.space_group_name_H-M   'P 1'
#
loop_
_entity.id
_entity.type
_entity.pdbx_description
1 polymer ?
#
loop_
_entity_poly.entity_id
_entity_poly.type
_entity_poly.pdbx_seq_one_letter_code
_entity_poly.pdbx_strand_id
1 'polypeptide(L)'
;MKKSLIILLTFISISFCAEAQAQAFQKGTTSLNAGVGVGTALGGYGKLRPAISISADHGIWEVGGPGVVSLGGYVGTTGYKYSDSSYNAKWNYIIVGVRGAYHYNGFQNLPDLDLYGGAMLGYNIVKYTSDQNEDFFGKTYGSGIGLSGFLGTRYHFTEIFGVFAELGYGVSVLSAGLTFKF
;
A
#
# COMPACT_ATOMS: atom_id res chain seq x y z
N MET A 1 28.53 -15.77 -16.56
CA MET A 1 27.53 -14.71 -16.68
C MET A 1 26.43 -14.96 -17.73
N LYS A 2 26.70 -15.51 -18.90
CA LYS A 2 25.67 -15.80 -19.94
C LYS A 2 24.68 -16.93 -19.55
N LYS A 3 25.09 -17.92 -18.77
CA LYS A 3 24.21 -19.05 -18.33
C LYS A 3 23.19 -18.65 -17.29
N SER A 4 23.51 -17.70 -16.38
CA SER A 4 22.59 -17.23 -15.35
C SER A 4 21.48 -16.32 -15.93
N LEU A 5 21.76 -15.60 -17.03
CA LEU A 5 20.79 -14.76 -17.72
C LEU A 5 19.74 -15.62 -18.46
N ILE A 6 20.15 -16.76 -19.01
CA ILE A 6 19.26 -17.70 -19.71
C ILE A 6 18.29 -18.36 -18.70
N ILE A 7 18.74 -18.72 -17.51
CA ILE A 7 17.89 -19.31 -16.46
C ILE A 7 16.85 -18.28 -15.97
N LEU A 8 17.22 -17.01 -15.86
CA LEU A 8 16.28 -15.95 -15.49
C LEU A 8 15.21 -15.71 -16.58
N LEU A 9 15.59 -15.75 -17.86
CA LEU A 9 14.64 -15.62 -18.98
C LEU A 9 13.70 -16.83 -19.07
N THR A 10 14.17 -18.05 -18.76
CA THR A 10 13.34 -19.28 -18.81
C THR A 10 12.31 -19.31 -17.67
N PHE A 11 12.60 -18.69 -16.52
CA PHE A 11 11.63 -18.56 -15.41
C PHE A 11 10.51 -17.56 -15.73
N ILE A 12 10.75 -16.57 -16.57
CA ILE A 12 9.75 -15.58 -17.00
C ILE A 12 8.77 -16.17 -18.04
N SER A 13 9.18 -17.21 -18.79
CA SER A 13 8.38 -17.77 -19.89
C SER A 13 7.40 -18.89 -19.48
N ILE A 14 7.37 -19.34 -18.23
CA ILE A 14 6.50 -20.46 -17.78
C ILE A 14 5.14 -20.00 -17.27
N SER A 15 4.89 -18.69 -17.16
CA SER A 15 3.65 -18.13 -16.61
C SER A 15 2.53 -17.83 -17.63
N PHE A 16 2.64 -18.27 -18.87
CA PHE A 16 1.72 -17.88 -19.96
C PHE A 16 0.77 -18.98 -20.43
N CYS A 17 0.15 -19.75 -19.53
CA CYS A 17 -0.94 -20.63 -19.93
C CYS A 17 -1.95 -20.83 -18.80
N ALA A 18 -2.91 -19.91 -18.67
CA ALA A 18 -4.22 -20.20 -18.09
C ALA A 18 -5.21 -19.17 -18.67
N GLU A 19 -5.86 -19.50 -19.77
CA GLU A 19 -7.12 -18.87 -20.17
C GLU A 19 -8.23 -19.39 -19.24
N ALA A 20 -8.31 -18.82 -18.04
CA ALA A 20 -9.52 -18.79 -17.25
C ALA A 20 -9.99 -17.34 -17.28
N GLN A 21 -11.30 -17.09 -17.46
CA GLN A 21 -11.90 -15.76 -17.34
C GLN A 21 -11.39 -15.14 -16.04
N ALA A 22 -10.34 -14.31 -16.17
CA ALA A 22 -9.55 -13.88 -15.04
C ALA A 22 -10.34 -12.80 -14.30
N GLN A 23 -11.01 -13.21 -13.22
CA GLN A 23 -11.49 -12.25 -12.22
C GLN A 23 -10.32 -11.37 -11.79
N ALA A 24 -10.61 -10.10 -11.50
CA ALA A 24 -9.57 -9.13 -11.14
C ALA A 24 -8.71 -9.60 -9.96
N PHE A 25 -9.29 -10.34 -8.99
CA PHE A 25 -8.58 -10.91 -7.85
C PHE A 25 -9.20 -12.23 -7.41
N GLN A 26 -8.39 -13.29 -7.27
CA GLN A 26 -8.83 -14.65 -6.94
C GLN A 26 -8.00 -15.21 -5.78
N LYS A 27 -8.40 -16.36 -5.23
CA LYS A 27 -7.55 -17.14 -4.34
C LYS A 27 -6.26 -17.55 -5.08
N GLY A 28 -5.12 -17.32 -4.42
CA GLY A 28 -3.79 -17.52 -5.00
C GLY A 28 -3.22 -16.32 -5.74
N THR A 29 -4.05 -15.34 -6.12
CA THR A 29 -3.57 -14.08 -6.72
C THR A 29 -2.77 -13.28 -5.70
N THR A 30 -1.64 -12.74 -6.14
CA THR A 30 -0.85 -11.76 -5.40
C THR A 30 -0.90 -10.41 -6.13
N SER A 31 -1.36 -9.36 -5.47
CA SER A 31 -1.30 -8.00 -6.01
C SER A 31 -0.28 -7.18 -5.25
N LEU A 32 0.58 -6.47 -5.98
CA LEU A 32 1.55 -5.52 -5.46
C LEU A 32 1.17 -4.11 -5.90
N ASN A 33 0.95 -3.21 -4.96
CA ASN A 33 0.64 -1.80 -5.23
C ASN A 33 1.83 -0.92 -4.87
N ALA A 34 2.14 0.05 -5.73
CA ALA A 34 3.10 1.10 -5.47
C ALA A 34 2.45 2.46 -5.77
N GLY A 35 2.39 3.35 -4.79
CA GLY A 35 1.64 4.58 -4.94
C GLY A 35 2.15 5.77 -4.18
N VAL A 36 1.56 6.90 -4.55
CA VAL A 36 1.71 8.19 -3.87
C VAL A 36 0.39 8.57 -3.23
N GLY A 37 0.45 9.33 -2.13
CA GLY A 37 -0.74 9.71 -1.41
C GLY A 37 -0.68 11.12 -0.85
N VAL A 38 -1.86 11.64 -0.52
CA VAL A 38 -2.05 12.96 0.06
C VAL A 38 -2.91 12.88 1.32
N GLY A 39 -2.73 13.86 2.20
CA GLY A 39 -3.34 13.84 3.52
C GLY A 39 -2.67 12.78 4.41
N THR A 40 -2.86 12.91 5.70
CA THR A 40 -2.46 11.88 6.69
C THR A 40 -3.28 12.07 7.95
N ALA A 41 -3.53 10.95 8.63
CA ALA A 41 -4.12 10.96 9.97
C ALA A 41 -3.08 11.18 11.08
N LEU A 42 -1.80 11.18 10.72
CA LEU A 42 -0.70 11.41 11.65
C LEU A 42 -0.55 12.92 11.88
N GLY A 43 -0.47 13.31 13.15
CA GLY A 43 -0.33 14.73 13.54
C GLY A 43 1.05 15.30 13.21
N GLY A 44 1.11 16.61 12.93
CA GLY A 44 2.36 17.33 12.71
C GLY A 44 2.10 18.79 12.36
N TYR A 45 3.14 19.60 12.37
CA TYR A 45 3.07 21.02 12.05
C TYR A 45 3.90 21.33 10.80
N GLY A 46 3.39 22.28 9.98
CA GLY A 46 4.06 22.74 8.79
C GLY A 46 3.52 22.10 7.50
N LYS A 47 4.36 22.11 6.46
CA LYS A 47 3.99 21.61 5.13
C LYS A 47 4.04 20.08 5.12
N LEU A 48 2.90 19.45 4.86
CA LEU A 48 2.80 18.01 4.66
C LEU A 48 3.53 17.60 3.37
N ARG A 49 4.32 16.52 3.45
CA ARG A 49 4.95 15.90 2.28
C ARG A 49 4.03 14.81 1.71
N PRO A 50 4.00 14.63 0.39
CA PRO A 50 3.32 13.49 -0.20
C PRO A 50 3.79 12.17 0.44
N ALA A 51 2.85 11.26 0.65
CA ALA A 51 3.15 9.91 1.10
C ALA A 51 3.63 9.06 -0.08
N ILE A 52 4.49 8.07 0.22
CA ILE A 52 4.87 7.01 -0.70
C ILE A 52 4.59 5.70 0.01
N SER A 53 3.97 4.74 -0.68
CA SER A 53 3.62 3.45 -0.09
C SER A 53 3.77 2.31 -1.07
N ILE A 54 4.04 1.13 -0.50
CA ILE A 54 3.99 -0.16 -1.17
C ILE A 54 3.12 -1.08 -0.32
N SER A 55 2.21 -1.81 -0.95
CA SER A 55 1.44 -2.87 -0.29
C SER A 55 1.36 -4.11 -1.17
N ALA A 56 1.25 -5.27 -0.52
CA ALA A 56 1.00 -6.54 -1.19
C ALA A 56 -0.20 -7.20 -0.54
N ASP A 57 -1.07 -7.81 -1.33
CA ASP A 57 -2.24 -8.59 -0.88
C ASP A 57 -2.21 -9.95 -1.58
N HIS A 58 -2.33 -11.04 -0.81
CA HIS A 58 -2.40 -12.40 -1.32
C HIS A 58 -3.77 -13.01 -0.99
N GLY A 59 -4.49 -13.49 -1.99
CA GLY A 59 -5.80 -14.13 -1.85
C GLY A 59 -5.69 -15.49 -1.16
N ILE A 60 -6.26 -15.62 0.03
CA ILE A 60 -6.15 -16.84 0.85
C ILE A 60 -7.44 -17.64 0.90
N TRP A 61 -8.61 -17.00 0.88
CA TRP A 61 -9.92 -17.66 1.00
C TRP A 61 -10.95 -17.12 0.01
N GLU A 62 -11.65 -18.04 -0.66
CA GLU A 62 -12.89 -17.73 -1.35
C GLU A 62 -14.05 -17.78 -0.36
N VAL A 63 -14.83 -16.70 -0.31
CA VAL A 63 -15.96 -16.55 0.58
C VAL A 63 -17.22 -16.52 -0.26
N GLY A 64 -17.84 -17.66 -0.50
CA GLY A 64 -19.08 -17.87 -1.25
C GLY A 64 -19.48 -16.76 -2.24
N GLY A 65 -19.67 -17.07 -3.51
CA GLY A 65 -19.90 -16.06 -4.55
C GLY A 65 -18.60 -15.37 -5.01
N PRO A 66 -18.65 -14.10 -5.45
CA PRO A 66 -17.50 -13.41 -6.06
C PRO A 66 -16.53 -12.78 -5.04
N GLY A 67 -16.53 -13.26 -3.81
CA GLY A 67 -15.73 -12.69 -2.72
C GLY A 67 -14.45 -13.46 -2.42
N VAL A 68 -13.35 -12.74 -2.19
CA VAL A 68 -12.04 -13.29 -1.79
C VAL A 68 -11.51 -12.53 -0.59
N VAL A 69 -11.00 -13.24 0.40
CA VAL A 69 -10.27 -12.66 1.53
C VAL A 69 -8.78 -12.76 1.27
N SER A 70 -8.07 -11.66 1.46
CA SER A 70 -6.61 -11.58 1.37
C SER A 70 -5.95 -11.30 2.72
N LEU A 71 -4.69 -11.70 2.80
CA LEU A 71 -3.75 -11.28 3.82
C LEU A 71 -2.53 -10.67 3.14
N GLY A 72 -1.97 -9.62 3.73
CA GLY A 72 -0.90 -8.90 3.08
C GLY A 72 -0.04 -8.06 4.00
N GLY A 73 0.84 -7.28 3.39
CA GLY A 73 1.76 -6.37 4.05
C GLY A 73 1.70 -4.96 3.48
N TYR A 74 2.14 -4.01 4.28
CA TYR A 74 2.17 -2.60 3.92
C TYR A 74 3.42 -1.94 4.47
N VAL A 75 4.03 -1.07 3.68
CA VAL A 75 5.04 -0.12 4.12
C VAL A 75 4.77 1.23 3.46
N GLY A 76 4.83 2.29 4.24
CA GLY A 76 4.64 3.64 3.72
C GLY A 76 5.38 4.68 4.54
N THR A 77 5.62 5.84 3.92
CA THR A 77 6.28 6.97 4.56
C THR A 77 5.63 8.28 4.17
N THR A 78 5.57 9.21 5.11
CA THR A 78 5.14 10.60 4.93
C THR A 78 5.86 11.48 5.94
N GLY A 79 5.52 12.75 6.03
CA GLY A 79 6.07 13.63 7.05
C GLY A 79 5.68 15.08 6.87
N TYR A 80 6.08 15.88 7.85
CA TYR A 80 5.92 17.33 7.83
C TYR A 80 7.28 18.01 7.81
N LYS A 81 7.35 19.15 7.16
CA LYS A 81 8.48 20.06 7.19
C LYS A 81 7.98 21.44 7.63
N TYR A 82 8.52 21.91 8.73
CA TYR A 82 8.37 23.28 9.18
C TYR A 82 9.68 24.02 8.96
N SER A 83 9.62 25.19 8.34
CA SER A 83 10.80 26.03 8.10
C SER A 83 10.42 27.47 8.30
N ASP A 84 11.09 28.13 9.23
CA ASP A 84 11.00 29.57 9.49
C ASP A 84 12.42 30.14 9.55
N SER A 85 12.56 31.47 9.53
CA SER A 85 13.87 32.18 9.44
C SER A 85 14.89 31.77 10.51
N SER A 86 14.43 31.23 11.64
CA SER A 86 15.27 30.87 12.79
C SER A 86 15.09 29.43 13.28
N TYR A 87 14.20 28.63 12.64
CA TYR A 87 13.87 27.30 13.14
C TYR A 87 13.41 26.35 12.03
N ASN A 88 14.07 25.21 11.93
CA ASN A 88 13.67 24.13 11.03
C ASN A 88 13.34 22.87 11.82
N ALA A 89 12.22 22.24 11.51
CA ALA A 89 11.82 20.98 12.09
C ALA A 89 11.27 20.02 11.02
N LYS A 90 11.56 18.74 11.17
CA LYS A 90 11.07 17.67 10.28
C LYS A 90 10.54 16.53 11.10
N TRP A 91 9.32 16.10 10.77
CA TRP A 91 8.71 14.87 11.25
C TRP A 91 8.69 13.85 10.11
N ASN A 92 9.27 12.70 10.32
CA ASN A 92 9.24 11.60 9.37
C ASN A 92 8.50 10.44 10.02
N TYR A 93 7.50 9.94 9.31
CA TYR A 93 6.68 8.79 9.70
C TYR A 93 6.97 7.64 8.75
N ILE A 94 7.21 6.47 9.29
CA ILE A 94 7.27 5.22 8.55
C ILE A 94 6.26 4.28 9.21
N ILE A 95 5.38 3.69 8.43
CA ILE A 95 4.43 2.67 8.89
C ILE A 95 4.79 1.36 8.23
N VAL A 96 4.90 0.31 9.03
CA VAL A 96 5.00 -1.08 8.57
C VAL A 96 3.85 -1.84 9.20
N GLY A 97 3.10 -2.62 8.42
CA GLY A 97 1.93 -3.30 8.94
C GLY A 97 1.55 -4.56 8.17
N VAL A 98 0.69 -5.34 8.81
CA VAL A 98 -0.05 -6.44 8.18
C VAL A 98 -1.47 -5.97 7.89
N ARG A 99 -2.02 -6.38 6.75
CA ARG A 99 -3.36 -5.97 6.30
C ARG A 99 -4.17 -7.18 5.88
N GLY A 100 -5.47 -7.14 6.18
CA GLY A 100 -6.43 -8.10 5.69
C GLY A 100 -7.53 -7.35 4.94
N ALA A 101 -7.97 -7.87 3.82
CA ALA A 101 -9.01 -7.25 3.01
C ALA A 101 -9.98 -8.28 2.45
N TYR A 102 -11.21 -7.83 2.25
CA TYR A 102 -12.22 -8.51 1.46
C TYR A 102 -12.27 -7.86 0.08
N HIS A 103 -12.17 -8.67 -0.97
CA HIS A 103 -12.21 -8.28 -2.37
C HIS A 103 -13.53 -8.72 -2.97
N TYR A 104 -14.22 -7.82 -3.68
CA TYR A 104 -15.45 -8.10 -4.38
C TYR A 104 -15.25 -7.99 -5.89
N ASN A 105 -15.42 -9.10 -6.60
CA ASN A 105 -15.20 -9.23 -8.05
C ASN A 105 -16.50 -9.56 -8.81
N GLY A 106 -17.66 -9.21 -8.26
CA GLY A 106 -18.99 -9.56 -8.81
C GLY A 106 -19.48 -8.68 -9.96
N PHE A 107 -18.62 -7.86 -10.54
CA PHE A 107 -18.98 -6.94 -11.62
C PHE A 107 -18.93 -7.65 -12.97
N GLN A 108 -20.06 -8.24 -13.42
CA GLN A 108 -20.13 -8.98 -14.70
C GLN A 108 -19.70 -8.15 -15.92
N ASN A 109 -19.95 -6.84 -15.91
CA ASN A 109 -19.61 -5.94 -17.01
C ASN A 109 -18.18 -5.34 -16.89
N LEU A 110 -17.48 -5.56 -15.78
CA LEU A 110 -16.14 -5.02 -15.48
C LEU A 110 -15.31 -6.09 -14.78
N PRO A 111 -14.95 -7.18 -15.48
CA PRO A 111 -14.21 -8.31 -14.87
C PRO A 111 -12.83 -7.94 -14.35
N ASP A 112 -12.25 -6.85 -14.87
CA ASP A 112 -10.92 -6.34 -14.50
C ASP A 112 -10.96 -5.41 -13.28
N LEU A 113 -12.14 -5.16 -12.71
CA LEU A 113 -12.34 -4.30 -11.55
C LEU A 113 -12.34 -5.12 -10.26
N ASP A 114 -11.41 -4.83 -9.36
CA ASP A 114 -11.35 -5.30 -7.98
C ASP A 114 -11.74 -4.17 -7.03
N LEU A 115 -12.84 -4.33 -6.29
CA LEU A 115 -13.22 -3.45 -5.19
C LEU A 115 -12.87 -4.15 -3.88
N TYR A 116 -12.11 -3.50 -3.02
CA TYR A 116 -11.68 -4.11 -1.79
C TYR A 116 -11.76 -3.17 -0.59
N GLY A 117 -11.91 -3.76 0.59
CA GLY A 117 -11.89 -3.02 1.85
C GLY A 117 -11.39 -3.88 2.99
N GLY A 118 -10.74 -3.27 3.96
CA GLY A 118 -10.11 -4.04 5.02
C GLY A 118 -9.58 -3.21 6.17
N ALA A 119 -8.79 -3.89 7.00
CA ALA A 119 -8.11 -3.30 8.14
C ALA A 119 -6.62 -3.65 8.12
N MET A 120 -5.83 -2.78 8.73
CA MET A 120 -4.39 -2.94 8.87
C MET A 120 -3.98 -2.73 10.33
N LEU A 121 -3.18 -3.64 10.86
CA LEU A 121 -2.46 -3.47 12.11
C LEU A 121 -1.02 -3.07 11.76
N GLY A 122 -0.65 -1.85 12.13
CA GLY A 122 0.64 -1.27 11.78
C GLY A 122 1.44 -0.82 12.98
N TYR A 123 2.75 -0.69 12.80
CA TYR A 123 3.65 -0.05 13.72
C TYR A 123 4.18 1.24 13.11
N ASN A 124 3.91 2.37 13.79
CA ASN A 124 4.36 3.69 13.39
C ASN A 124 5.74 3.97 13.98
N ILE A 125 6.70 4.27 13.13
CA ILE A 125 8.04 4.72 13.50
C ILE A 125 8.10 6.22 13.25
N VAL A 126 8.32 7.00 14.32
CA VAL A 126 8.38 8.47 14.25
C VAL A 126 9.81 8.92 14.46
N LYS A 127 10.33 9.71 13.50
CA LYS A 127 11.65 10.38 13.61
C LYS A 127 11.44 11.88 13.54
N TYR A 128 11.83 12.56 14.61
CA TYR A 128 11.86 14.03 14.70
C TYR A 128 13.29 14.52 14.58
N THR A 129 13.49 15.60 13.82
CA THR A 129 14.79 16.27 13.68
C THR A 129 14.57 17.78 13.73
N SER A 130 15.34 18.50 14.56
CA SER A 130 15.28 19.96 14.74
C SER A 130 16.68 20.53 14.84
N ASP A 131 16.85 21.79 14.44
CA ASP A 131 18.14 22.50 14.51
C ASP A 131 18.48 22.98 15.94
N GLN A 132 17.55 22.93 16.90
CA GLN A 132 17.67 23.50 18.25
C GLN A 132 17.38 22.57 19.43
N ASN A 133 17.87 21.37 19.47
CA ASN A 133 17.69 20.34 20.51
C ASN A 133 16.70 19.22 20.15
N GLU A 134 17.29 18.05 20.04
CA GLU A 134 16.57 16.83 19.65
C GLU A 134 15.60 16.31 20.72
N ASP A 135 15.64 16.79 21.97
CA ASP A 135 15.01 16.10 23.10
C ASP A 135 13.66 16.66 23.56
N PHE A 136 13.27 17.87 23.16
CA PHE A 136 12.10 18.51 23.76
C PHE A 136 10.74 18.00 23.21
N PHE A 137 10.65 17.61 21.93
CA PHE A 137 9.42 17.13 21.29
C PHE A 137 9.43 15.65 20.93
N GLY A 138 10.55 14.96 21.04
CA GLY A 138 10.70 13.54 20.64
C GLY A 138 9.87 12.56 21.47
N LYS A 139 9.38 12.95 22.63
CA LYS A 139 8.55 12.10 23.51
C LYS A 139 7.04 12.26 23.32
N THR A 140 6.59 13.31 22.63
CA THR A 140 5.14 13.58 22.45
C THR A 140 4.52 12.83 21.28
N TYR A 141 5.33 12.46 20.28
CA TYR A 141 4.91 11.68 19.11
C TYR A 141 5.64 10.34 19.11
N GLY A 142 5.28 9.47 20.04
CA GLY A 142 5.91 8.16 20.19
C GLY A 142 5.60 7.21 19.04
N SER A 143 6.59 6.40 18.68
CA SER A 143 6.36 5.21 17.87
C SER A 143 5.39 4.27 18.59
N GLY A 144 4.51 3.60 17.87
CA GLY A 144 3.50 2.75 18.48
C GLY A 144 2.68 1.94 17.49
N ILE A 145 1.91 1.01 18.06
CA ILE A 145 0.94 0.20 17.32
C ILE A 145 -0.27 1.06 16.96
N GLY A 146 -0.77 0.93 15.73
CA GLY A 146 -1.97 1.59 15.25
C GLY A 146 -2.86 0.64 14.44
N LEU A 147 -4.16 0.83 14.55
CA LEU A 147 -5.15 0.18 13.72
C LEU A 147 -5.67 1.18 12.69
N SER A 148 -5.79 0.76 11.44
CA SER A 148 -6.36 1.58 10.36
C SER A 148 -7.31 0.77 9.49
N GLY A 149 -8.33 1.46 8.95
CA GLY A 149 -9.22 0.92 7.94
C GLY A 149 -8.92 1.51 6.58
N PHE A 150 -9.22 0.77 5.52
CA PHE A 150 -9.07 1.24 4.15
C PHE A 150 -10.14 0.67 3.23
N LEU A 151 -10.41 1.40 2.15
CA LEU A 151 -11.27 1.01 1.04
C LEU A 151 -10.57 1.39 -0.25
N GLY A 152 -10.53 0.49 -1.21
CA GLY A 152 -9.82 0.73 -2.46
C GLY A 152 -10.43 0.04 -3.65
N THR A 153 -9.93 0.41 -4.80
CA THR A 153 -10.26 -0.22 -6.07
C THR A 153 -9.01 -0.38 -6.91
N ARG A 154 -8.96 -1.46 -7.70
CA ARG A 154 -7.95 -1.71 -8.73
C ARG A 154 -8.64 -1.92 -10.06
N TYR A 155 -8.05 -1.38 -11.11
CA TYR A 155 -8.47 -1.67 -12.47
C TYR A 155 -7.26 -2.16 -13.27
N HIS A 156 -7.35 -3.37 -13.82
CA HIS A 156 -6.28 -4.00 -14.58
C HIS A 156 -6.48 -3.74 -16.07
N PHE A 157 -5.51 -3.13 -16.74
CA PHE A 157 -5.49 -2.91 -18.19
C PHE A 157 -4.97 -4.14 -18.93
N THR A 158 -4.20 -4.97 -18.23
CA THR A 158 -3.66 -6.24 -18.71
C THR A 158 -3.76 -7.27 -17.58
N GLU A 159 -3.43 -8.52 -17.87
CA GLU A 159 -3.39 -9.58 -16.85
C GLU A 159 -2.47 -9.28 -15.66
N ILE A 160 -1.42 -8.48 -15.88
CA ILE A 160 -0.37 -8.20 -14.87
C ILE A 160 -0.45 -6.77 -14.36
N PHE A 161 -0.83 -5.79 -15.19
CA PHE A 161 -0.64 -4.37 -14.92
C PHE A 161 -1.96 -3.62 -14.82
N GLY A 162 -2.05 -2.70 -13.87
CA GLY A 162 -3.20 -1.83 -13.66
C GLY A 162 -2.88 -0.62 -12.81
N VAL A 163 -3.93 0.05 -12.38
CA VAL A 163 -3.90 1.18 -11.46
C VAL A 163 -4.74 0.89 -10.24
N PHE A 164 -4.45 1.57 -9.14
CA PHE A 164 -5.27 1.51 -7.94
C PHE A 164 -5.54 2.90 -7.38
N ALA A 165 -6.63 3.00 -6.63
CA ALA A 165 -6.91 4.11 -5.73
C ALA A 165 -7.40 3.55 -4.39
N GLU A 166 -6.96 4.15 -3.28
CA GLU A 166 -7.28 3.70 -1.94
C GLU A 166 -7.54 4.90 -1.03
N LEU A 167 -8.66 4.86 -0.31
CA LEU A 167 -8.97 5.73 0.82
C LEU A 167 -8.64 4.97 2.10
N GLY A 168 -7.92 5.59 3.01
CA GLY A 168 -7.51 4.91 4.23
C GLY A 168 -7.17 5.88 5.35
N TYR A 169 -6.92 5.31 6.52
CA TYR A 169 -6.52 6.05 7.70
C TYR A 169 -5.12 5.62 8.11
N GLY A 170 -4.11 6.47 7.86
CA GLY A 170 -2.71 6.11 8.17
C GLY A 170 -1.72 7.07 7.54
N VAL A 171 -0.79 6.53 6.74
CA VAL A 171 0.26 7.31 6.04
C VAL A 171 -0.34 8.34 5.10
N SER A 172 -1.41 7.98 4.38
CA SER A 172 -2.18 8.88 3.54
C SER A 172 -3.68 8.63 3.71
N VAL A 173 -4.47 9.66 3.49
CA VAL A 173 -5.93 9.55 3.47
C VAL A 173 -6.39 9.09 2.09
N LEU A 174 -5.78 9.61 1.04
CA LEU A 174 -6.02 9.19 -0.35
C LEU A 174 -4.69 8.82 -0.98
N SER A 175 -4.63 7.64 -1.56
CA SER A 175 -3.48 7.16 -2.36
C SER A 175 -3.94 6.68 -3.73
N ALA A 176 -3.06 6.81 -4.71
CA ALA A 176 -3.23 6.24 -6.03
C ALA A 176 -1.87 5.83 -6.62
N GLY A 177 -1.87 4.90 -7.55
CA GLY A 177 -0.65 4.43 -8.17
C GLY A 177 -0.85 3.22 -9.07
N LEU A 178 0.22 2.47 -9.22
CA LEU A 178 0.29 1.29 -10.09
C LEU A 178 0.05 0.02 -9.26
N THR A 179 -0.60 -0.95 -9.88
CA THR A 179 -0.80 -2.29 -9.33
C THR A 179 -0.26 -3.34 -10.31
N PHE A 180 0.34 -4.38 -9.75
CA PHE A 180 0.84 -5.54 -10.49
C PHE A 180 0.21 -6.80 -9.90
N LYS A 181 -0.26 -7.69 -10.77
CA LYS A 181 -0.92 -8.95 -10.40
C LYS A 181 -0.08 -10.15 -10.85
N PHE A 182 0.06 -11.13 -9.97
CA PHE A 182 0.80 -12.38 -10.20
C PHE A 182 -0.01 -13.58 -9.75
#